data_b5a9cbaf1ad4334945c5b9c53bcee979
#
_entry.id   b5a9cbaf1ad4334945c5b9c53bcee979
#
_cell.length_a   1.000
_cell.length_b   1.000
_cell.length_c   1.000
_cell.angle_alpha   90.00
_cell.angle_beta   90.00
_cell.angle_gamma   90.00
#
_symmetry.space_group_name_H-M   'P 1'
#
loop_
_entity.id
_entity.type
_entity.pdbx_description
1 polymer ?
#
loop_
_entity_poly.entity_id
_entity_poly.type
_entity_poly.pdbx_seq_one_letter_code
_entity_poly.pdbx_strand_id
1 'polypeptide(L)'
;WALGLSLLAVPASAQTFPKLTGRVVDQADIIPPAEEANLDTQLEQLEKTTGHQFVVATVKDLQGYDVADYGYRLGREWQIGDKEKDDGVVFLIAPNDRKMHIAVGYGLEPVLTDALSGRIIRDTITPKFKDGDFPGGIQAGVNAIAQQIQLPPEEAAARAAAADKAERDRADDGDIGGLIFIGFIVFF
;
A
#
# COMPACT_ATOMS: atom_id res chain seq x y z
N TRP A 1 19.22 -0.66 -54.76
CA TRP A 1 18.92 -1.57 -53.66
C TRP A 1 18.71 -0.74 -52.40
N ALA A 2 17.44 -0.42 -52.11
CA ALA A 2 17.08 0.25 -50.86
C ALA A 2 16.66 -0.83 -49.85
N LEU A 3 17.47 -1.05 -48.79
CA LEU A 3 17.08 -1.86 -47.65
C LEU A 3 16.07 -1.05 -46.81
N GLY A 4 14.80 -1.43 -46.90
CA GLY A 4 13.77 -0.92 -45.98
C GLY A 4 13.97 -1.49 -44.58
N LEU A 5 14.38 -0.67 -43.63
CA LEU A 5 14.45 -1.00 -42.22
C LEU A 5 13.02 -0.94 -41.65
N SER A 6 12.33 -2.09 -41.60
CA SER A 6 11.03 -2.20 -40.91
C SER A 6 11.24 -2.11 -39.42
N LEU A 7 10.91 -0.96 -38.79
CA LEU A 7 10.80 -0.83 -37.35
C LEU A 7 9.59 -1.65 -36.90
N LEU A 8 9.84 -2.78 -36.26
CA LEU A 8 8.81 -3.51 -35.53
C LEU A 8 8.46 -2.71 -34.29
N ALA A 9 7.34 -1.99 -34.32
CA ALA A 9 6.75 -1.38 -33.11
C ALA A 9 6.29 -2.50 -32.18
N VAL A 10 7.02 -2.73 -31.09
CA VAL A 10 6.56 -3.58 -30.00
C VAL A 10 5.40 -2.85 -29.33
N PRO A 11 4.18 -3.43 -29.26
CA PRO A 11 3.09 -2.79 -28.56
C PRO A 11 3.48 -2.65 -27.09
N ALA A 12 3.55 -1.42 -26.60
CA ALA A 12 3.64 -1.15 -25.18
C ALA A 12 2.36 -1.69 -24.54
N SER A 13 2.47 -2.77 -23.75
CA SER A 13 1.34 -3.31 -23.02
C SER A 13 0.89 -2.24 -22.02
N ALA A 14 -0.30 -1.70 -22.19
CA ALA A 14 -0.86 -0.74 -21.23
C ALA A 14 -1.10 -1.46 -19.91
N GLN A 15 -0.73 -0.81 -18.80
CA GLN A 15 -1.00 -1.31 -17.45
C GLN A 15 -2.50 -1.52 -17.29
N THR A 16 -2.90 -2.68 -16.75
CA THR A 16 -4.30 -3.00 -16.48
C THR A 16 -4.53 -3.11 -15.00
N PHE A 17 -5.59 -2.46 -14.51
CA PHE A 17 -5.98 -2.50 -13.12
C PHE A 17 -7.23 -3.35 -12.91
N PRO A 18 -7.38 -4.04 -11.75
CA PRO A 18 -8.62 -4.69 -11.39
C PRO A 18 -9.73 -3.65 -11.24
N LYS A 19 -10.98 -4.09 -11.43
CA LYS A 19 -12.13 -3.23 -11.15
C LYS A 19 -12.32 -3.07 -9.65
N LEU A 20 -12.65 -1.87 -9.21
CA LEU A 20 -13.07 -1.63 -7.83
C LEU A 20 -14.45 -2.26 -7.61
N THR A 21 -14.51 -3.31 -6.81
CA THR A 21 -15.75 -4.06 -6.51
C THR A 21 -16.28 -3.81 -5.10
N GLY A 22 -15.45 -3.26 -4.23
CA GLY A 22 -15.74 -2.96 -2.82
C GLY A 22 -14.52 -2.35 -2.16
N ARG A 23 -14.49 -2.29 -0.85
CA ARG A 23 -13.32 -1.84 -0.09
C ARG A 23 -12.25 -2.91 0.04
N VAL A 24 -12.57 -4.13 -0.32
CA VAL A 24 -11.63 -5.24 -0.48
C VAL A 24 -11.73 -5.77 -1.90
N VAL A 25 -10.60 -5.82 -2.59
CA VAL A 25 -10.47 -6.36 -3.95
C VAL A 25 -9.40 -7.45 -3.91
N ASP A 26 -9.82 -8.70 -3.74
CA ASP A 26 -8.92 -9.85 -3.63
C ASP A 26 -8.74 -10.57 -4.97
N GLN A 27 -7.90 -10.01 -5.86
CA GLN A 27 -7.60 -10.63 -7.16
C GLN A 27 -6.60 -11.79 -7.05
N ALA A 28 -5.81 -11.81 -5.98
CA ALA A 28 -4.82 -12.88 -5.75
C ALA A 28 -5.41 -14.12 -5.05
N ASP A 29 -6.67 -14.03 -4.59
CA ASP A 29 -7.39 -15.12 -3.91
C ASP A 29 -6.64 -15.62 -2.66
N ILE A 30 -6.21 -14.67 -1.82
CA ILE A 30 -5.46 -14.95 -0.58
C ILE A 30 -6.24 -14.60 0.69
N ILE A 31 -7.45 -14.05 0.55
CA ILE A 31 -8.33 -13.69 1.67
C ILE A 31 -9.54 -14.63 1.65
N PRO A 32 -9.77 -15.44 2.68
CA PRO A 32 -10.98 -16.24 2.77
C PRO A 32 -12.25 -15.37 2.70
N PRO A 33 -13.34 -15.82 2.06
CA PRO A 33 -14.53 -14.99 1.85
C PRO A 33 -15.17 -14.41 3.13
N ALA A 34 -15.05 -15.11 4.25
CA ALA A 34 -15.57 -14.62 5.54
C ALA A 34 -14.73 -13.45 6.06
N GLU A 35 -13.40 -13.53 5.95
CA GLU A 35 -12.48 -12.45 6.32
C GLU A 35 -12.62 -11.26 5.37
N GLU A 36 -12.79 -11.50 4.06
CA GLU A 36 -13.05 -10.44 3.08
C GLU A 36 -14.30 -9.63 3.45
N ALA A 37 -15.42 -10.30 3.75
CA ALA A 37 -16.65 -9.65 4.18
C ALA A 37 -16.50 -8.87 5.50
N ASN A 38 -15.73 -9.40 6.45
CA ASN A 38 -15.46 -8.73 7.71
C ASN A 38 -14.59 -7.48 7.51
N LEU A 39 -13.55 -7.57 6.68
CA LEU A 39 -12.69 -6.45 6.32
C LEU A 39 -13.49 -5.35 5.59
N ASP A 40 -14.33 -5.73 4.62
CA ASP A 40 -15.15 -4.76 3.88
C ASP A 40 -16.09 -3.99 4.82
N THR A 41 -16.75 -4.70 5.75
CA THR A 41 -17.60 -4.10 6.79
C THR A 41 -16.80 -3.15 7.70
N GLN A 42 -15.61 -3.57 8.15
CA GLN A 42 -14.73 -2.76 8.98
C GLN A 42 -14.31 -1.48 8.28
N LEU A 43 -13.90 -1.58 7.02
CA LEU A 43 -13.46 -0.45 6.20
C LEU A 43 -14.63 0.48 5.87
N GLU A 44 -15.83 -0.05 5.63
CA GLU A 44 -17.05 0.75 5.48
C GLU A 44 -17.34 1.57 6.75
N GLN A 45 -17.24 0.95 7.91
CA GLN A 45 -17.45 1.63 9.18
C GLN A 45 -16.39 2.71 9.44
N LEU A 46 -15.14 2.45 9.09
CA LEU A 46 -14.06 3.40 9.18
C LEU A 46 -14.34 4.65 8.33
N GLU A 47 -14.73 4.45 7.06
CA GLU A 47 -15.09 5.55 6.16
C GLU A 47 -16.27 6.37 6.70
N LYS A 48 -17.31 5.72 7.23
CA LYS A 48 -18.47 6.40 7.83
C LYS A 48 -18.08 7.27 9.04
N THR A 49 -17.08 6.86 9.81
CA THR A 49 -16.68 7.55 11.04
C THR A 49 -15.62 8.63 10.83
N THR A 50 -14.73 8.44 9.87
CA THR A 50 -13.59 9.33 9.61
C THR A 50 -13.74 10.18 8.35
N GLY A 51 -14.56 9.72 7.40
CA GLY A 51 -14.66 10.28 6.05
C GLY A 51 -13.53 9.82 5.11
N HIS A 52 -12.51 9.09 5.61
CA HIS A 52 -11.38 8.63 4.81
C HIS A 52 -11.67 7.29 4.14
N GLN A 53 -11.42 7.20 2.85
CA GLN A 53 -11.54 5.95 2.11
C GLN A 53 -10.28 5.10 2.27
N PHE A 54 -10.47 3.86 2.70
CA PHE A 54 -9.38 2.90 2.80
C PHE A 54 -9.77 1.61 2.08
N VAL A 55 -8.95 1.18 1.12
CA VAL A 55 -9.16 0.00 0.29
C VAL A 55 -7.98 -0.96 0.43
N VAL A 56 -8.28 -2.25 0.58
CA VAL A 56 -7.31 -3.34 0.48
C VAL A 56 -7.37 -3.92 -0.93
N ALA A 57 -6.24 -4.01 -1.59
CA ALA A 57 -6.11 -4.58 -2.91
C ALA A 57 -5.07 -5.69 -2.92
N THR A 58 -5.46 -6.89 -3.34
CA THR A 58 -4.48 -7.91 -3.71
C THR A 58 -4.46 -8.06 -5.23
N VAL A 59 -3.28 -8.19 -5.81
CA VAL A 59 -3.08 -8.39 -7.24
C VAL A 59 -2.20 -9.60 -7.48
N LYS A 60 -2.42 -10.30 -8.61
CA LYS A 60 -1.62 -11.49 -8.94
C LYS A 60 -0.17 -11.13 -9.20
N ASP A 61 0.06 -10.04 -9.91
CA ASP A 61 1.38 -9.51 -10.22
C ASP A 61 1.33 -8.00 -10.49
N LEU A 62 2.49 -7.36 -10.44
CA LEU A 62 2.65 -5.93 -10.67
C LEU A 62 2.88 -5.56 -12.14
N GLN A 63 2.81 -6.51 -13.08
CA GLN A 63 3.02 -6.31 -14.51
C GLN A 63 4.38 -5.65 -14.83
N GLY A 64 5.40 -5.91 -14.01
CA GLY A 64 6.73 -5.33 -14.14
C GLY A 64 6.88 -3.90 -13.59
N TYR A 65 5.84 -3.32 -13.03
CA TYR A 65 5.90 -1.99 -12.42
C TYR A 65 6.46 -2.03 -10.99
N ASP A 66 6.94 -0.88 -10.55
CA ASP A 66 7.26 -0.65 -9.15
C ASP A 66 6.00 -0.72 -8.29
N VAL A 67 6.10 -1.27 -7.07
CA VAL A 67 4.92 -1.48 -6.21
C VAL A 67 4.31 -0.17 -5.72
N ALA A 68 5.14 0.85 -5.45
CA ALA A 68 4.66 2.16 -5.02
C ALA A 68 3.98 2.89 -6.20
N ASP A 69 4.61 2.86 -7.40
CA ASP A 69 4.01 3.42 -8.62
C ASP A 69 2.69 2.72 -8.97
N TYR A 70 2.64 1.39 -8.86
CA TYR A 70 1.41 0.64 -9.10
C TYR A 70 0.31 1.03 -8.10
N GLY A 71 0.63 1.09 -6.81
CA GLY A 71 -0.33 1.46 -5.76
C GLY A 71 -0.88 2.87 -5.92
N TYR A 72 0.00 3.83 -6.23
CA TYR A 72 -0.39 5.21 -6.49
C TYR A 72 -1.32 5.33 -7.72
N ARG A 73 -0.97 4.69 -8.83
CA ARG A 73 -1.79 4.69 -10.06
C ARG A 73 -3.13 3.98 -9.84
N LEU A 74 -3.13 2.88 -9.10
CA LEU A 74 -4.35 2.15 -8.74
C LEU A 74 -5.30 3.02 -7.93
N GLY A 75 -4.80 3.73 -6.91
CA GLY A 75 -5.58 4.64 -6.10
C GLY A 75 -6.20 5.78 -6.94
N ARG A 76 -5.46 6.31 -7.90
CA ARG A 76 -5.96 7.33 -8.84
C ARG A 76 -6.98 6.78 -9.82
N GLU A 77 -6.77 5.59 -10.38
CA GLU A 77 -7.71 4.93 -11.29
C GLU A 77 -9.05 4.67 -10.59
N TRP A 78 -8.99 4.25 -9.34
CA TRP A 78 -10.16 4.01 -8.51
C TRP A 78 -10.74 5.27 -7.88
N GLN A 79 -10.05 6.41 -8.00
CA GLN A 79 -10.42 7.69 -7.38
C GLN A 79 -10.65 7.55 -5.87
N ILE A 80 -9.73 6.84 -5.19
CA ILE A 80 -9.82 6.60 -3.75
C ILE A 80 -9.47 7.89 -2.99
N GLY A 81 -10.38 8.28 -2.10
CA GLY A 81 -10.32 9.54 -1.33
C GLY A 81 -11.18 10.65 -1.93
N ASP A 82 -11.36 11.70 -1.15
CA ASP A 82 -12.06 12.89 -1.60
C ASP A 82 -11.19 13.68 -2.60
N LYS A 83 -11.78 14.17 -3.68
CA LYS A 83 -11.05 14.86 -4.76
C LYS A 83 -10.37 16.16 -4.33
N GLU A 84 -10.88 16.81 -3.29
CA GLU A 84 -10.34 18.07 -2.79
C GLU A 84 -9.33 17.82 -1.66
N LYS A 85 -9.53 16.76 -0.88
CA LYS A 85 -8.70 16.44 0.28
C LYS A 85 -7.58 15.46 -0.04
N ASP A 86 -7.75 14.63 -1.07
CA ASP A 86 -6.82 13.55 -1.43
C ASP A 86 -6.45 12.68 -0.21
N ASP A 87 -7.46 12.19 0.50
CA ASP A 87 -7.37 11.56 1.82
C ASP A 87 -7.68 10.06 1.77
N GLY A 88 -7.33 9.42 0.67
CA GLY A 88 -7.49 7.99 0.46
C GLY A 88 -6.29 7.16 0.88
N VAL A 89 -6.51 5.88 1.17
CA VAL A 89 -5.46 4.88 1.44
C VAL A 89 -5.71 3.64 0.60
N VAL A 90 -4.67 3.12 -0.05
CA VAL A 90 -4.67 1.81 -0.72
C VAL A 90 -3.58 0.93 -0.13
N PHE A 91 -3.97 -0.15 0.53
CA PHE A 91 -3.04 -1.19 0.96
C PHE A 91 -2.96 -2.24 -0.14
N LEU A 92 -1.89 -2.17 -0.93
CA LEU A 92 -1.60 -3.06 -2.06
C LEU A 92 -0.74 -4.22 -1.64
N ILE A 93 -1.13 -5.44 -2.02
CA ILE A 93 -0.37 -6.67 -1.82
C ILE A 93 -0.23 -7.41 -3.16
N ALA A 94 0.99 -7.74 -3.55
CA ALA A 94 1.31 -8.56 -4.71
C ALA A 94 2.10 -9.81 -4.25
N PRO A 95 1.41 -10.89 -3.88
CA PRO A 95 2.05 -12.05 -3.23
C PRO A 95 3.05 -12.74 -4.14
N ASN A 96 2.80 -12.84 -5.45
CA ASN A 96 3.73 -13.48 -6.39
C ASN A 96 5.02 -12.68 -6.58
N ASP A 97 4.94 -11.35 -6.49
CA ASP A 97 6.10 -10.44 -6.52
C ASP A 97 6.76 -10.31 -5.14
N ARG A 98 6.11 -10.84 -4.08
CA ARG A 98 6.52 -10.68 -2.68
C ARG A 98 6.69 -9.21 -2.29
N LYS A 99 5.78 -8.38 -2.77
CA LYS A 99 5.79 -6.93 -2.55
C LYS A 99 4.46 -6.46 -1.98
N MET A 100 4.52 -5.44 -1.15
CA MET A 100 3.36 -4.73 -0.66
C MET A 100 3.70 -3.25 -0.47
N HIS A 101 2.68 -2.41 -0.50
CA HIS A 101 2.80 -0.97 -0.32
C HIS A 101 1.53 -0.40 0.29
N ILE A 102 1.68 0.65 1.09
CA ILE A 102 0.56 1.46 1.57
C ILE A 102 0.66 2.80 0.84
N ALA A 103 -0.16 2.97 -0.20
CA ALA A 103 -0.26 4.23 -0.92
C ALA A 103 -1.21 5.16 -0.16
N VAL A 104 -0.73 6.35 0.15
CA VAL A 104 -1.42 7.34 0.97
C VAL A 104 -1.63 8.61 0.16
N GLY A 105 -2.84 9.15 0.16
CA GLY A 105 -3.13 10.45 -0.44
C GLY A 105 -2.57 11.60 0.38
N TYR A 106 -2.26 12.72 -0.29
CA TYR A 106 -1.59 13.88 0.30
C TYR A 106 -2.27 14.40 1.58
N GLY A 107 -3.61 14.31 1.65
CA GLY A 107 -4.38 14.74 2.83
C GLY A 107 -4.08 13.96 4.10
N LEU A 108 -3.61 12.72 3.96
CA LEU A 108 -3.25 11.85 5.09
C LEU A 108 -1.74 11.71 5.34
N GLU A 109 -0.87 12.21 4.43
CA GLU A 109 0.58 12.16 4.63
C GLU A 109 1.06 12.72 5.99
N PRO A 110 0.49 13.80 6.54
CA PRO A 110 0.92 14.31 7.83
C PRO A 110 0.71 13.35 9.00
N VAL A 111 -0.23 12.40 8.86
CA VAL A 111 -0.59 11.45 9.93
C VAL A 111 -0.22 10.02 9.60
N LEU A 112 -0.05 9.68 8.33
CA LEU A 112 0.36 8.35 7.86
C LEU A 112 1.53 8.51 6.87
N THR A 113 2.71 8.84 7.40
CA THR A 113 3.93 9.06 6.61
C THR A 113 4.48 7.77 6.03
N ASP A 114 5.34 7.86 5.02
CA ASP A 114 6.03 6.72 4.41
C ASP A 114 6.83 5.91 5.45
N ALA A 115 7.51 6.59 6.38
CA ALA A 115 8.26 5.91 7.44
C ALA A 115 7.35 5.12 8.38
N LEU A 116 6.18 5.67 8.74
CA LEU A 116 5.19 4.97 9.55
C LEU A 116 4.57 3.79 8.79
N SER A 117 4.21 3.99 7.54
CA SER A 117 3.70 2.95 6.63
C SER A 117 4.71 1.81 6.47
N GLY A 118 5.98 2.15 6.24
CA GLY A 118 7.10 1.19 6.19
C GLY A 118 7.27 0.43 7.50
N ARG A 119 7.12 1.10 8.65
CA ARG A 119 7.17 0.46 9.96
C ARG A 119 6.02 -0.51 10.18
N ILE A 120 4.79 -0.14 9.82
CA ILE A 120 3.63 -1.03 9.88
C ILE A 120 3.87 -2.28 9.02
N ILE A 121 4.33 -2.10 7.79
CA ILE A 121 4.67 -3.22 6.89
C ILE A 121 5.70 -4.13 7.53
N ARG A 122 6.83 -3.59 7.98
CA ARG A 122 7.97 -4.36 8.50
C ARG A 122 7.67 -5.06 9.81
N ASP A 123 7.06 -4.35 10.75
CA ASP A 123 6.97 -4.80 12.14
C ASP A 123 5.65 -5.52 12.44
N THR A 124 4.58 -5.25 11.66
CA THR A 124 3.23 -5.80 11.90
C THR A 124 2.82 -6.83 10.85
N ILE A 125 3.03 -6.54 9.56
CA ILE A 125 2.50 -7.37 8.46
C ILE A 125 3.49 -8.46 8.06
N THR A 126 4.73 -8.07 7.78
CA THR A 126 5.77 -8.96 7.24
C THR A 126 5.99 -10.23 8.07
N PRO A 127 6.04 -10.21 9.42
CA PRO A 127 6.21 -11.43 10.20
C PRO A 127 5.12 -12.46 9.93
N LYS A 128 3.85 -12.03 9.88
CA LYS A 128 2.71 -12.91 9.58
C LYS A 128 2.76 -13.49 8.16
N PHE A 129 3.14 -12.67 7.18
CA PHE A 129 3.29 -13.12 5.80
C PHE A 129 4.43 -14.14 5.65
N LYS A 130 5.52 -13.98 6.40
CA LYS A 130 6.61 -14.98 6.47
C LYS A 130 6.16 -16.32 7.04
N ASP A 131 5.22 -16.29 7.98
CA ASP A 131 4.60 -17.48 8.58
C ASP A 131 3.50 -18.08 7.68
N GLY A 132 3.21 -17.47 6.51
CA GLY A 132 2.16 -17.89 5.59
C GLY A 132 0.75 -17.42 5.98
N ASP A 133 0.61 -16.65 7.05
CA ASP A 133 -0.66 -16.09 7.54
C ASP A 133 -0.99 -14.79 6.80
N PHE A 134 -1.38 -14.88 5.51
CA PHE A 134 -1.77 -13.73 4.71
C PHE A 134 -3.01 -13.02 5.28
N PRO A 135 -4.12 -13.72 5.59
CA PRO A 135 -5.31 -13.06 6.12
C PRO A 135 -5.03 -12.35 7.45
N GLY A 136 -4.33 -13.00 8.37
CA GLY A 136 -3.96 -12.41 9.65
C GLY A 136 -3.01 -11.21 9.52
N GLY A 137 -2.11 -11.23 8.53
CA GLY A 137 -1.23 -10.11 8.23
C GLY A 137 -1.98 -8.92 7.63
N ILE A 138 -2.91 -9.16 6.72
CA ILE A 138 -3.79 -8.14 6.13
C ILE A 138 -4.64 -7.50 7.23
N GLN A 139 -5.30 -8.32 8.05
CA GLN A 139 -6.13 -7.83 9.16
C GLN A 139 -5.30 -6.98 10.15
N ALA A 140 -4.09 -7.42 10.50
CA ALA A 140 -3.21 -6.67 11.40
C ALA A 140 -2.78 -5.33 10.79
N GLY A 141 -2.47 -5.30 9.50
CA GLY A 141 -2.15 -4.08 8.76
C GLY A 141 -3.33 -3.11 8.71
N VAL A 142 -4.52 -3.60 8.37
CA VAL A 142 -5.76 -2.81 8.36
C VAL A 142 -6.03 -2.22 9.74
N ASN A 143 -5.89 -3.00 10.81
CA ASN A 143 -6.09 -2.51 12.17
C ASN A 143 -5.08 -1.42 12.56
N ALA A 144 -3.81 -1.58 12.21
CA ALA A 144 -2.77 -0.61 12.52
C ALA A 144 -2.98 0.72 11.78
N ILE A 145 -3.33 0.66 10.49
CA ILE A 145 -3.63 1.84 9.67
C ILE A 145 -4.91 2.52 10.18
N ALA A 146 -5.98 1.75 10.39
CA ALA A 146 -7.25 2.27 10.89
C ALA A 146 -7.10 2.94 12.25
N GLN A 147 -6.33 2.35 13.17
CA GLN A 147 -6.03 2.96 14.45
C GLN A 147 -5.32 4.31 14.28
N GLN A 148 -4.36 4.39 13.36
CA GLN A 148 -3.58 5.59 13.13
C GLN A 148 -4.44 6.75 12.60
N ILE A 149 -5.29 6.50 11.61
CA ILE A 149 -6.12 7.55 10.99
C ILE A 149 -7.34 7.95 11.84
N GLN A 150 -7.65 7.18 12.89
CA GLN A 150 -8.69 7.52 13.88
C GLN A 150 -8.16 8.31 15.08
N LEU A 151 -6.85 8.44 15.25
CA LEU A 151 -6.28 9.23 16.33
C LEU A 151 -6.63 10.72 16.17
N PRO A 152 -6.71 11.47 17.27
CA PRO A 152 -6.73 12.93 17.19
C PRO A 152 -5.55 13.43 16.34
N PRO A 153 -5.73 14.47 15.51
CA PRO A 153 -4.70 14.89 14.53
C PRO A 153 -3.32 15.16 15.14
N GLU A 154 -3.28 15.77 16.34
CA GLU A 154 -2.02 16.05 17.05
C GLU A 154 -1.29 14.75 17.48
N GLU A 155 -2.04 13.78 17.98
CA GLU A 155 -1.48 12.49 18.41
C GLU A 155 -1.02 11.66 17.20
N ALA A 156 -1.83 11.65 16.13
CA ALA A 156 -1.48 10.99 14.87
C ALA A 156 -0.18 11.56 14.28
N ALA A 157 -0.08 12.91 14.20
CA ALA A 157 1.11 13.59 13.70
C ALA A 157 2.34 13.35 14.60
N ALA A 158 2.19 13.35 15.91
CA ALA A 158 3.28 13.05 16.84
C ALA A 158 3.81 11.61 16.65
N ARG A 159 2.91 10.64 16.46
CA ARG A 159 3.27 9.24 16.20
C ARG A 159 3.97 9.06 14.84
N ALA A 160 3.50 9.76 13.81
CA ALA A 160 4.13 9.78 12.50
C ALA A 160 5.54 10.39 12.58
N ALA A 161 5.70 11.55 13.21
CA ALA A 161 7.00 12.21 13.41
C ALA A 161 7.99 11.34 14.20
N ALA A 162 7.52 10.57 15.18
CA ALA A 162 8.36 9.62 15.91
C ALA A 162 8.85 8.46 15.02
N ALA A 163 8.02 8.03 14.06
CA ALA A 163 8.42 7.02 13.07
C ALA A 163 9.46 7.58 12.10
N ASP A 164 9.25 8.80 11.60
CA ASP A 164 10.18 9.48 10.70
C ASP A 164 11.55 9.72 11.36
N LYS A 165 11.55 10.10 12.64
CA LYS A 165 12.79 10.22 13.41
C LYS A 165 13.50 8.89 13.54
N ALA A 166 12.79 7.85 13.93
CA ALA A 166 13.38 6.52 14.08
C ALA A 166 13.94 5.96 12.77
N GLU A 167 13.36 6.29 11.63
CA GLU A 167 13.87 5.89 10.32
C GLU A 167 15.13 6.67 9.94
N ARG A 168 15.19 7.97 10.23
CA ARG A 168 16.42 8.77 10.06
C ARG A 168 17.54 8.27 10.95
N ASP A 169 17.28 8.00 12.24
CA ASP A 169 18.27 7.49 13.18
C ASP A 169 18.84 6.13 12.69
N ARG A 170 18.00 5.27 12.10
CA ARG A 170 18.46 4.02 11.49
C ARG A 170 19.31 4.22 10.24
N ALA A 171 18.96 5.21 9.41
CA ALA A 171 19.74 5.53 8.22
C ALA A 171 21.11 6.06 8.60
N ASP A 172 21.21 6.90 9.62
CA ASP A 172 22.46 7.46 10.12
C ASP A 172 23.35 6.38 10.77
N ASP A 173 22.78 5.45 11.55
CA ASP A 173 23.51 4.31 12.12
C ASP A 173 23.96 3.28 11.06
N GLY A 174 23.23 3.22 9.92
CA GLY A 174 23.53 2.35 8.78
C GLY A 174 24.55 2.92 7.79
N ASP A 175 24.91 4.19 7.90
CA ASP A 175 25.82 4.88 6.96
C ASP A 175 27.30 4.67 7.25
N ILE A 176 27.70 3.41 7.38
CA ILE A 176 29.04 2.94 7.00
C ILE A 176 28.99 2.18 5.66
N GLY A 177 28.08 2.51 4.76
CA GLY A 177 28.00 1.89 3.44
C GLY A 177 26.70 2.23 2.71
N GLY A 178 26.70 3.34 2.00
CA GLY A 178 25.56 3.90 1.30
C GLY A 178 24.68 2.91 0.57
N LEU A 179 23.40 2.98 0.85
CA LEU A 179 22.32 2.63 -0.08
C LEU A 179 21.02 3.23 0.46
N ILE A 180 20.50 4.19 -0.27
CA ILE A 180 19.17 4.77 -0.05
C ILE A 180 18.15 3.65 -0.27
N PHE A 181 17.62 3.09 0.81
CA PHE A 181 16.49 2.16 0.77
C PHE A 181 15.19 2.96 0.73
N ILE A 182 14.76 3.32 -0.47
CA ILE A 182 13.37 3.73 -0.71
C ILE A 182 12.50 2.48 -0.60
N GLY A 183 11.77 2.39 0.48
CA GLY A 183 10.52 1.68 0.77
C GLY A 183 10.15 0.37 0.06
N PHE A 184 11.11 -0.48 -0.32
CA PHE A 184 10.80 -1.80 -0.86
C PHE A 184 10.99 -2.87 0.22
N ILE A 185 9.90 -3.31 0.86
CA ILE A 185 9.98 -4.51 1.68
C ILE A 185 9.55 -5.70 0.84
N VAL A 186 10.55 -6.46 0.40
CA VAL A 186 10.35 -7.79 -0.19
C VAL A 186 10.18 -8.76 0.99
N PHE A 187 9.05 -9.47 1.05
CA PHE A 187 8.88 -10.54 2.04
C PHE A 187 9.27 -11.88 1.40
N PHE A 188 10.08 -12.64 2.07
CA PHE A 188 10.58 -13.94 1.63
C PHE A 188 9.65 -15.06 2.13
#